data_aee6fc23453d9b6fddc59cfc6a6ab115
#
_entry.id   aee6fc23453d9b6fddc59cfc6a6ab115
#
_cell.length_a   1.000
_cell.length_b   1.000
_cell.length_c   1.000
_cell.angle_alpha   90.00
_cell.angle_beta   90.00
_cell.angle_gamma   90.00
#
_symmetry.space_group_name_H-M   'P 1'
#
loop_
_entity.id
_entity.type
_entity.pdbx_description
1 polymer ?
#
loop_
_entity_poly.entity_id
_entity_poly.type
_entity_poly.pdbx_seq_one_letter_code
_entity_poly.pdbx_strand_id
1 'polypeptide(L)'
;MDYVVNSCSMDMDIFLELFIGTGYAGRFGAGVPKYVSGMSGTELVMDVLGKSGAMNDFPLAQIEYDYSPQYWCGWILAYYQWYTGRSFKEIQKHITMQGIEKLYSTLHEASEEKFVDTVNSMIRKKDLPTRLQAQRKINGYSQRELAEKVGINLRTLQQYEIRAKDINKAAVVTILALAKALGCQMEDLLEYDSGEVEDSI
;
A
#
# COMPACT_ATOMS: atom_id res chain seq x y z
N MET A 1 -3.62 13.10 10.54
CA MET A 1 -4.10 13.14 9.14
C MET A 1 -5.39 13.96 8.98
N ASP A 2 -6.28 13.93 9.95
CA ASP A 2 -7.54 14.69 9.92
C ASP A 2 -7.32 16.18 9.57
N TYR A 3 -6.50 16.90 10.34
CA TYR A 3 -6.17 18.31 10.09
C TYR A 3 -5.55 18.56 8.71
N VAL A 4 -4.76 17.63 8.20
CA VAL A 4 -4.13 17.69 6.87
C VAL A 4 -5.17 17.78 5.77
N VAL A 5 -6.19 16.92 5.82
CA VAL A 5 -7.21 16.82 4.77
C VAL A 5 -8.31 17.86 5.01
N ASN A 6 -8.91 17.84 6.20
CA ASN A 6 -10.15 18.57 6.47
C ASN A 6 -9.93 20.08 6.70
N SER A 7 -8.76 20.47 7.22
CA SER A 7 -8.44 21.90 7.42
C SER A 7 -7.46 22.44 6.38
N CYS A 8 -6.38 21.71 6.08
CA CYS A 8 -5.36 22.19 5.14
C CYS A 8 -5.64 21.82 3.67
N SER A 9 -6.69 21.05 3.38
CA SER A 9 -7.05 20.58 2.02
C SER A 9 -5.86 19.94 1.28
N MET A 10 -5.03 19.19 2.00
CA MET A 10 -3.83 18.54 1.48
C MET A 10 -4.04 17.03 1.42
N ASP A 11 -3.47 16.40 0.39
CA ASP A 11 -3.46 14.95 0.25
C ASP A 11 -2.58 14.27 1.34
N MET A 12 -3.04 13.13 1.86
CA MET A 12 -2.36 12.41 2.93
C MET A 12 -1.02 11.80 2.51
N ASP A 13 -0.89 11.34 1.26
CA ASP A 13 0.36 10.79 0.74
C ASP A 13 1.41 11.90 0.57
N ILE A 14 1.00 13.09 0.09
CA ILE A 14 1.87 14.28 0.02
C ILE A 14 2.35 14.66 1.43
N PHE A 15 1.45 14.71 2.41
CA PHE A 15 1.87 15.02 3.79
C PHE A 15 2.83 13.96 4.35
N LEU A 16 2.60 12.68 4.08
CA LEU A 16 3.49 11.60 4.53
C LEU A 16 4.89 11.77 3.95
N GLU A 17 5.02 12.17 2.68
CA GLU A 17 6.31 12.48 2.06
C GLU A 17 7.02 13.63 2.77
N LEU A 18 6.30 14.71 3.09
CA LEU A 18 6.85 15.85 3.85
C LEU A 18 7.25 15.45 5.27
N PHE A 19 6.44 14.65 5.95
CA PHE A 19 6.72 14.12 7.29
C PHE A 19 8.01 13.30 7.31
N ILE A 20 8.22 12.46 6.29
CA ILE A 20 9.45 11.68 6.11
C ILE A 20 10.62 12.60 5.74
N GLY A 21 10.44 13.47 4.74
CA GLY A 21 11.48 14.33 4.19
C GLY A 21 12.03 15.37 5.19
N THR A 22 11.19 15.89 6.07
CA THR A 22 11.58 16.83 7.14
C THR A 22 12.28 16.16 8.33
N GLY A 23 12.27 14.82 8.37
CA GLY A 23 12.87 14.01 9.43
C GLY A 23 12.02 13.85 10.70
N TYR A 24 10.80 14.41 10.72
CA TYR A 24 9.88 14.22 11.86
C TYR A 24 9.43 12.76 12.00
N ALA A 25 9.21 12.07 10.88
CA ALA A 25 8.84 10.66 10.86
C ALA A 25 9.86 9.76 11.62
N GLY A 26 11.15 10.02 11.42
CA GLY A 26 12.20 9.28 12.14
C GLY A 26 12.18 9.52 13.65
N ARG A 27 11.96 10.77 14.06
CA ARG A 27 11.89 11.14 15.49
C ARG A 27 10.64 10.60 16.15
N PHE A 28 9.51 10.66 15.47
CA PHE A 28 8.24 10.07 15.92
C PHE A 28 8.36 8.55 16.07
N GLY A 29 8.86 7.87 15.04
CA GLY A 29 9.04 6.42 15.04
C GLY A 29 10.08 5.94 16.06
N ALA A 30 11.06 6.78 16.44
CA ALA A 30 12.00 6.52 17.51
C ALA A 30 11.42 6.78 18.92
N GLY A 31 10.15 7.18 19.02
CA GLY A 31 9.49 7.41 20.30
C GLY A 31 9.98 8.66 21.04
N VAL A 32 10.53 9.67 20.35
CA VAL A 32 10.99 10.91 21.00
C VAL A 32 9.80 11.61 21.67
N PRO A 33 9.84 11.80 23.03
CA PRO A 33 8.66 12.24 23.79
C PRO A 33 7.99 13.51 23.28
N LYS A 34 8.78 14.47 22.80
CA LYS A 34 8.25 15.71 22.21
C LYS A 34 7.22 15.44 21.10
N TYR A 35 7.44 14.44 20.27
CA TYR A 35 6.64 14.17 19.07
C TYR A 35 5.53 13.14 19.29
N VAL A 36 5.65 12.32 20.32
CA VAL A 36 4.69 11.26 20.63
C VAL A 36 3.62 11.71 21.63
N SER A 37 4.04 12.49 22.63
CA SER A 37 3.16 12.93 23.73
C SER A 37 3.28 14.40 24.10
N GLY A 38 4.31 15.11 23.62
CA GLY A 38 4.59 16.48 23.99
C GLY A 38 3.95 17.54 23.08
N MET A 39 3.23 17.12 22.02
CA MET A 39 2.49 17.99 21.12
C MET A 39 1.25 17.29 20.58
N SER A 40 0.25 18.06 20.16
CA SER A 40 -0.94 17.53 19.49
C SER A 40 -0.61 17.13 18.04
N GLY A 41 -1.48 16.30 17.44
CA GLY A 41 -1.35 15.96 16.02
C GLY A 41 -1.42 17.18 15.10
N THR A 42 -2.23 18.19 15.45
CA THR A 42 -2.33 19.45 14.73
C THR A 42 -1.02 20.24 14.78
N GLU A 43 -0.42 20.39 15.96
CA GLU A 43 0.88 21.06 16.13
C GLU A 43 1.99 20.34 15.36
N LEU A 44 1.99 19.00 15.37
CA LEU A 44 2.93 18.21 14.58
C LEU A 44 2.79 18.49 13.08
N VAL A 45 1.56 18.59 12.58
CA VAL A 45 1.31 18.92 11.16
C VAL A 45 1.81 20.33 10.85
N MET A 46 1.50 21.32 11.68
CA MET A 46 1.97 22.70 11.52
C MET A 46 3.51 22.77 11.49
N ASP A 47 4.19 22.07 12.41
CA ASP A 47 5.65 21.99 12.45
C ASP A 47 6.23 21.38 11.15
N VAL A 48 5.63 20.31 10.64
CA VAL A 48 6.06 19.64 9.40
C VAL A 48 5.87 20.57 8.19
N LEU A 49 4.67 21.15 8.05
CA LEU A 49 4.33 22.00 6.92
C LEU A 49 5.14 23.31 6.92
N GLY A 50 5.32 23.92 8.08
CA GLY A 50 6.16 25.12 8.24
C GLY A 50 7.62 24.84 7.91
N LYS A 51 8.17 23.72 8.42
CA LYS A 51 9.57 23.34 8.15
C LYS A 51 9.82 22.96 6.69
N SER A 52 8.83 22.36 6.03
CA SER A 52 8.94 22.02 4.60
C SER A 52 8.77 23.22 3.68
N GLY A 53 8.25 24.34 4.19
CA GLY A 53 7.85 25.51 3.40
C GLY A 53 6.57 25.31 2.58
N ALA A 54 5.84 24.21 2.81
CA ALA A 54 4.61 23.91 2.09
C ALA A 54 3.44 24.80 2.52
N MET A 55 3.44 25.26 3.77
CA MET A 55 2.40 26.15 4.31
C MET A 55 2.98 27.00 5.45
N ASN A 56 2.62 28.29 5.47
CA ASN A 56 3.06 29.24 6.51
C ASN A 56 1.88 29.92 7.23
N ASP A 57 0.69 29.87 6.63
CA ASP A 57 -0.55 30.35 7.24
C ASP A 57 -1.47 29.15 7.46
N PHE A 58 -1.81 28.91 8.71
CA PHE A 58 -2.48 27.67 9.12
C PHE A 58 -3.96 27.94 9.41
N PRO A 59 -4.88 27.23 8.74
CA PRO A 59 -6.29 27.33 9.04
C PRO A 59 -6.60 26.84 10.47
N LEU A 60 -7.70 27.32 11.02
CA LEU A 60 -8.21 26.80 12.29
C LEU A 60 -8.56 25.31 12.13
N ALA A 61 -8.21 24.52 13.14
CA ALA A 61 -8.62 23.13 13.19
C ALA A 61 -10.15 23.05 13.28
N GLN A 62 -10.76 22.25 12.41
CA GLN A 62 -12.18 21.94 12.51
C GLN A 62 -12.36 20.96 13.69
N ILE A 63 -13.30 21.27 14.56
CA ILE A 63 -13.64 20.41 15.68
C ILE A 63 -14.74 19.48 15.20
N GLU A 64 -14.38 18.22 14.91
CA GLU A 64 -15.35 17.16 14.67
C GLU A 64 -15.59 16.36 15.96
N TYR A 65 -16.85 16.04 16.24
CA TYR A 65 -17.22 15.26 17.42
C TYR A 65 -16.92 13.77 17.22
N ASP A 66 -16.86 13.31 15.97
CA ASP A 66 -16.55 11.93 15.59
C ASP A 66 -15.18 11.85 14.92
N TYR A 67 -14.47 10.75 15.14
CA TYR A 67 -13.19 10.49 14.49
C TYR A 67 -13.38 10.25 13.00
N SER A 68 -12.81 11.12 12.18
CA SER A 68 -12.86 10.99 10.72
C SER A 68 -12.11 9.75 10.21
N PRO A 69 -12.41 9.24 9.00
CA PRO A 69 -11.60 8.22 8.35
C PRO A 69 -10.12 8.61 8.28
N GLN A 70 -9.81 9.88 8.07
CA GLN A 70 -8.45 10.40 8.01
C GLN A 70 -7.75 10.39 9.38
N TYR A 71 -8.50 10.61 10.45
CA TYR A 71 -7.97 10.42 11.82
C TYR A 71 -7.55 8.96 12.02
N TRP A 72 -8.44 8.02 11.70
CA TRP A 72 -8.16 6.59 11.79
C TRP A 72 -6.95 6.20 10.96
N CYS A 73 -6.82 6.69 9.72
CA CYS A 73 -5.67 6.42 8.87
C CYS A 73 -4.34 6.83 9.51
N GLY A 74 -4.30 8.00 10.13
CA GLY A 74 -3.09 8.46 10.83
C GLY A 74 -2.77 7.62 12.06
N TRP A 75 -3.80 7.30 12.84
CA TRP A 75 -3.67 6.50 14.06
C TRP A 75 -3.21 5.07 13.76
N ILE A 76 -3.87 4.39 12.82
CA ILE A 76 -3.55 2.99 12.48
C ILE A 76 -2.18 2.85 11.80
N LEU A 77 -1.76 3.86 11.01
CA LEU A 77 -0.41 3.90 10.44
C LEU A 77 0.64 4.02 11.53
N ALA A 78 0.42 4.88 12.54
CA ALA A 78 1.33 5.02 13.67
C ALA A 78 1.38 3.74 14.51
N TYR A 79 0.23 3.10 14.76
CA TYR A 79 0.18 1.80 15.41
C TYR A 79 0.95 0.73 14.63
N TYR A 80 0.75 0.64 13.32
CA TYR A 80 1.46 -0.31 12.46
C TYR A 80 2.98 -0.09 12.49
N GLN A 81 3.42 1.17 12.44
CA GLN A 81 4.83 1.54 12.55
C GLN A 81 5.41 1.04 13.89
N TRP A 82 4.74 1.35 14.99
CA TRP A 82 5.17 0.97 16.32
C TRP A 82 5.18 -0.55 16.51
N TYR A 83 4.12 -1.25 16.09
CA TYR A 83 3.99 -2.70 16.23
C TYR A 83 5.05 -3.46 15.44
N THR A 84 5.34 -3.03 14.22
CA THR A 84 6.26 -3.72 13.31
C THR A 84 7.72 -3.26 13.45
N GLY A 85 7.98 -2.12 14.06
CA GLY A 85 9.30 -1.48 14.10
C GLY A 85 9.79 -0.95 12.74
N ARG A 86 8.99 -1.04 11.68
CA ARG A 86 9.35 -0.54 10.35
C ARG A 86 9.35 0.99 10.34
N SER A 87 10.25 1.61 9.59
CA SER A 87 10.19 3.05 9.37
C SER A 87 9.00 3.44 8.47
N PHE A 88 8.46 4.65 8.64
CA PHE A 88 7.41 5.18 7.76
C PHE A 88 7.83 5.16 6.28
N LYS A 89 9.12 5.40 6.00
CA LYS A 89 9.68 5.32 4.65
C LYS A 89 9.63 3.91 4.05
N GLU A 90 9.82 2.88 4.88
CA GLU A 90 9.68 1.48 4.43
C GLU A 90 8.22 1.12 4.20
N ILE A 91 7.33 1.52 5.11
CA ILE A 91 5.89 1.26 5.00
C ILE A 91 5.34 1.89 3.71
N GLN A 92 5.69 3.14 3.41
CA GLN A 92 5.24 3.87 2.22
C GLN A 92 5.59 3.17 0.90
N LYS A 93 6.66 2.38 0.84
CA LYS A 93 7.00 1.60 -0.37
C LYS A 93 5.97 0.52 -0.70
N HIS A 94 5.26 0.06 0.30
CA HIS A 94 4.35 -1.08 0.19
C HIS A 94 2.88 -0.67 0.16
N ILE A 95 2.49 0.34 0.93
CA ILE A 95 1.12 0.82 1.01
C ILE A 95 1.08 2.35 1.07
N THR A 96 0.18 2.96 0.31
CA THR A 96 -0.09 4.41 0.30
C THR A 96 -1.11 4.77 1.37
N MET A 97 -1.22 6.04 1.72
CA MET A 97 -2.28 6.53 2.62
C MET A 97 -3.67 6.31 2.01
N GLN A 98 -3.81 6.50 0.70
CA GLN A 98 -5.03 6.16 -0.02
C GLN A 98 -5.35 4.66 0.04
N GLY A 99 -4.32 3.79 0.05
CA GLY A 99 -4.48 2.35 0.25
C GLY A 99 -4.99 2.02 1.64
N ILE A 100 -4.49 2.70 2.68
CA ILE A 100 -4.97 2.56 4.06
C ILE A 100 -6.42 3.05 4.19
N GLU A 101 -6.76 4.19 3.58
CA GLU A 101 -8.11 4.75 3.62
C GLU A 101 -9.16 3.80 3.03
N LYS A 102 -8.82 3.06 1.96
CA LYS A 102 -9.71 2.02 1.40
C LYS A 102 -10.01 0.88 2.36
N LEU A 103 -9.12 0.61 3.31
CA LEU A 103 -9.33 -0.41 4.34
C LEU A 103 -10.24 0.08 5.47
N TYR A 104 -10.51 1.37 5.56
CA TYR A 104 -11.33 1.95 6.63
C TYR A 104 -12.70 1.26 6.72
N SER A 105 -13.41 1.13 5.61
CA SER A 105 -14.77 0.57 5.58
C SER A 105 -14.88 -0.85 6.15
N THR A 106 -13.77 -1.62 6.11
CA THR A 106 -13.74 -3.02 6.55
C THR A 106 -12.99 -3.24 7.85
N LEU A 107 -12.08 -2.33 8.22
CA LEU A 107 -11.17 -2.56 9.34
C LEU A 107 -11.27 -1.53 10.47
N HIS A 108 -12.07 -0.47 10.35
CA HIS A 108 -12.15 0.56 11.41
C HIS A 108 -12.77 0.05 12.72
N GLU A 109 -13.62 -0.98 12.64
CA GLU A 109 -14.22 -1.66 13.81
C GLU A 109 -13.50 -2.97 14.18
N ALA A 110 -12.50 -3.39 13.39
CA ALA A 110 -11.73 -4.59 13.67
C ALA A 110 -10.59 -4.28 14.64
N SER A 111 -9.98 -5.35 15.20
CA SER A 111 -8.78 -5.17 16.02
C SER A 111 -7.60 -4.65 15.18
N GLU A 112 -6.68 -3.95 15.85
CA GLU A 112 -5.46 -3.43 15.22
C GLU A 112 -4.59 -4.55 14.66
N GLU A 113 -4.56 -5.72 15.32
CA GLU A 113 -3.84 -6.89 14.85
C GLU A 113 -4.38 -7.36 13.49
N LYS A 114 -5.71 -7.28 13.28
CA LYS A 114 -6.30 -7.63 11.99
C LYS A 114 -5.80 -6.71 10.87
N PHE A 115 -5.65 -5.42 11.15
CA PHE A 115 -5.02 -4.49 10.21
C PHE A 115 -3.57 -4.88 9.93
N VAL A 116 -2.78 -5.16 10.98
CA VAL A 116 -1.38 -5.59 10.85
C VAL A 116 -1.26 -6.84 9.97
N ASP A 117 -2.09 -7.85 10.22
CA ASP A 117 -2.10 -9.09 9.46
C ASP A 117 -2.48 -8.85 8.00
N THR A 118 -3.49 -8.01 7.76
CA THR A 118 -3.94 -7.64 6.42
C THR A 118 -2.81 -6.96 5.65
N VAL A 119 -2.19 -5.92 6.20
CA VAL A 119 -1.10 -5.19 5.55
C VAL A 119 0.12 -6.07 5.34
N ASN A 120 0.51 -6.88 6.33
CA ASN A 120 1.62 -7.83 6.20
C ASN A 120 1.36 -8.88 5.11
N SER A 121 0.11 -9.34 4.94
CA SER A 121 -0.27 -10.24 3.86
C SER A 121 -0.18 -9.56 2.49
N MET A 122 -0.62 -8.29 2.39
CA MET A 122 -0.50 -7.50 1.15
C MET A 122 0.98 -7.29 0.77
N ILE A 123 1.83 -6.99 1.74
CA ILE A 123 3.28 -6.83 1.54
C ILE A 123 3.90 -8.13 1.05
N ARG A 124 3.64 -9.25 1.75
CA ARG A 124 4.15 -10.58 1.35
C ARG A 124 3.71 -10.97 -0.04
N LYS A 125 2.43 -10.76 -0.38
CA LYS A 125 1.92 -11.03 -1.75
C LYS A 125 2.64 -10.18 -2.81
N LYS A 126 3.01 -8.94 -2.49
CA LYS A 126 3.71 -8.03 -3.40
C LYS A 126 5.17 -8.44 -3.62
N ASP A 127 5.81 -8.99 -2.59
CA ASP A 127 7.20 -9.46 -2.62
C ASP A 127 7.36 -10.85 -3.23
N LEU A 128 6.31 -11.68 -3.22
CA LEU A 128 6.31 -12.98 -3.87
C LEU A 128 6.22 -12.83 -5.40
N PRO A 129 6.92 -13.69 -6.16
CA PRO A 129 6.74 -13.71 -7.61
C PRO A 129 5.27 -14.00 -7.95
N THR A 130 4.77 -13.38 -9.02
CA THR A 130 3.45 -13.76 -9.54
C THR A 130 3.44 -15.21 -9.99
N ARG A 131 2.26 -15.84 -10.03
CA ARG A 131 2.11 -17.20 -10.54
C ARG A 131 2.64 -17.32 -11.97
N LEU A 132 2.37 -16.32 -12.82
CA LEU A 132 2.94 -16.24 -14.17
C LEU A 132 4.47 -16.23 -14.15
N GLN A 133 5.08 -15.38 -13.31
CA GLN A 133 6.54 -15.30 -13.20
C GLN A 133 7.15 -16.62 -12.69
N ALA A 134 6.50 -17.25 -11.72
CA ALA A 134 6.94 -18.54 -11.18
C ALA A 134 6.90 -19.62 -12.27
N GLN A 135 5.77 -19.77 -12.99
CA GLN A 135 5.62 -20.73 -14.08
C GLN A 135 6.62 -20.48 -15.21
N ARG A 136 6.86 -19.23 -15.59
CA ARG A 136 7.87 -18.89 -16.60
C ARG A 136 9.27 -19.33 -16.19
N LYS A 137 9.66 -19.05 -14.92
CA LYS A 137 10.99 -19.44 -14.40
C LYS A 137 11.16 -20.95 -14.31
N ILE A 138 10.13 -21.68 -13.86
CA ILE A 138 10.13 -23.14 -13.81
C ILE A 138 10.38 -23.74 -15.21
N ASN A 139 9.78 -23.14 -16.23
CA ASN A 139 9.94 -23.56 -17.63
C ASN A 139 11.22 -23.01 -18.31
N GLY A 140 12.06 -22.26 -17.59
CA GLY A 140 13.34 -21.77 -18.09
C GLY A 140 13.26 -20.62 -19.10
N TYR A 141 12.08 -20.00 -19.31
CA TYR A 141 11.96 -18.91 -20.26
C TYR A 141 12.40 -17.57 -19.66
N SER A 142 13.14 -16.79 -20.46
CA SER A 142 13.26 -15.35 -20.24
C SER A 142 11.93 -14.65 -20.53
N GLN A 143 11.74 -13.43 -20.04
CA GLN A 143 10.54 -12.63 -20.36
C GLN A 143 10.38 -12.42 -21.86
N ARG A 144 11.48 -12.17 -22.58
CA ARG A 144 11.48 -11.95 -24.02
C ARG A 144 11.04 -13.21 -24.78
N GLU A 145 11.65 -14.35 -24.48
CA GLU A 145 11.32 -15.64 -25.13
C GLU A 145 9.84 -16.02 -24.94
N LEU A 146 9.30 -15.85 -23.72
CA LEU A 146 7.90 -16.12 -23.47
C LEU A 146 7.00 -15.14 -24.22
N ALA A 147 7.31 -13.86 -24.21
CA ALA A 147 6.52 -12.84 -24.92
C ALA A 147 6.48 -13.09 -26.43
N GLU A 148 7.62 -13.43 -27.05
CA GLU A 148 7.73 -13.78 -28.47
C GLU A 148 6.96 -15.07 -28.77
N LYS A 149 7.10 -16.12 -27.95
CA LYS A 149 6.42 -17.40 -28.10
C LYS A 149 4.90 -17.28 -28.07
N VAL A 150 4.39 -16.38 -27.22
CA VAL A 150 2.95 -16.16 -27.03
C VAL A 150 2.39 -15.10 -27.98
N GLY A 151 3.26 -14.30 -28.60
CA GLY A 151 2.87 -13.19 -29.49
C GLY A 151 2.30 -11.98 -28.74
N ILE A 152 2.74 -11.74 -27.50
CA ILE A 152 2.36 -10.56 -26.71
C ILE A 152 3.52 -9.58 -26.59
N ASN A 153 3.21 -8.31 -26.34
CA ASN A 153 4.24 -7.31 -26.10
C ASN A 153 5.01 -7.61 -24.81
N LEU A 154 6.36 -7.56 -24.89
CA LEU A 154 7.25 -7.76 -23.75
C LEU A 154 6.87 -6.89 -22.55
N ARG A 155 6.54 -5.61 -22.78
CA ARG A 155 6.13 -4.68 -21.72
C ARG A 155 4.84 -5.13 -21.05
N THR A 156 3.90 -5.71 -21.79
CA THR A 156 2.67 -6.27 -21.24
C THR A 156 2.95 -7.45 -20.31
N LEU A 157 3.83 -8.37 -20.72
CA LEU A 157 4.26 -9.48 -19.87
C LEU A 157 4.92 -8.98 -18.58
N GLN A 158 5.84 -8.01 -18.72
CA GLN A 158 6.50 -7.39 -17.57
C GLN A 158 5.51 -6.76 -16.61
N GLN A 159 4.50 -6.03 -17.13
CA GLN A 159 3.46 -5.42 -16.29
C GLN A 159 2.63 -6.44 -15.52
N TYR A 160 2.34 -7.60 -16.10
CA TYR A 160 1.69 -8.70 -15.38
C TYR A 160 2.60 -9.26 -14.28
N GLU A 161 3.88 -9.49 -14.57
CA GLU A 161 4.81 -10.06 -13.59
C GLU A 161 5.13 -9.16 -12.40
N ILE A 162 5.05 -7.84 -12.56
CA ILE A 162 5.23 -6.86 -11.47
C ILE A 162 3.90 -6.39 -10.86
N ARG A 163 2.77 -7.00 -11.21
CA ARG A 163 1.40 -6.62 -10.79
C ARG A 163 1.00 -5.18 -11.13
N ALA A 164 1.71 -4.51 -12.05
CA ALA A 164 1.30 -3.21 -12.56
C ALA A 164 0.04 -3.30 -13.44
N LYS A 165 -0.23 -4.49 -13.97
CA LYS A 165 -1.46 -4.83 -14.69
C LYS A 165 -2.01 -6.14 -14.14
N ASP A 166 -3.30 -6.13 -13.83
CA ASP A 166 -4.00 -7.29 -13.27
C ASP A 166 -4.18 -8.37 -14.35
N ILE A 167 -3.54 -9.54 -14.15
CA ILE A 167 -3.66 -10.66 -15.08
C ILE A 167 -5.07 -11.25 -15.10
N ASN A 168 -5.80 -11.16 -13.98
CA ASN A 168 -7.18 -11.68 -13.90
C ASN A 168 -8.14 -10.91 -14.82
N LYS A 169 -7.76 -9.70 -15.23
CA LYS A 169 -8.50 -8.86 -16.21
C LYS A 169 -7.94 -8.96 -17.63
N ALA A 170 -6.99 -9.87 -17.87
CA ALA A 170 -6.47 -10.08 -19.22
C ALA A 170 -7.52 -10.77 -20.11
N ALA A 171 -7.40 -10.53 -21.41
CA ALA A 171 -8.24 -11.25 -22.37
C ALA A 171 -8.00 -12.77 -22.25
N VAL A 172 -9.06 -13.56 -22.24
CA VAL A 172 -9.00 -15.03 -22.11
C VAL A 172 -8.04 -15.65 -23.12
N VAL A 173 -8.03 -15.15 -24.36
CA VAL A 173 -7.07 -15.59 -25.41
C VAL A 173 -5.63 -15.41 -25.00
N THR A 174 -5.29 -14.35 -24.27
CA THR A 174 -3.93 -14.08 -23.78
C THR A 174 -3.56 -15.07 -22.70
N ILE A 175 -4.44 -15.30 -21.71
CA ILE A 175 -4.21 -16.26 -20.62
C ILE A 175 -4.08 -17.67 -21.18
N LEU A 176 -4.94 -18.06 -22.11
CA LEU A 176 -4.89 -19.37 -22.77
C LEU A 176 -3.58 -19.58 -23.55
N ALA A 177 -3.10 -18.54 -24.25
CA ALA A 177 -1.85 -18.62 -25.00
C ALA A 177 -0.65 -18.74 -24.05
N LEU A 178 -0.64 -18.03 -22.93
CA LEU A 178 0.36 -18.14 -21.88
C LEU A 178 0.35 -19.53 -21.24
N ALA A 179 -0.83 -20.05 -20.87
CA ALA A 179 -0.99 -21.38 -20.28
C ALA A 179 -0.48 -22.49 -21.20
N LYS A 180 -0.85 -22.44 -22.48
CA LYS A 180 -0.36 -23.38 -23.50
C LYS A 180 1.16 -23.32 -23.68
N ALA A 181 1.75 -22.11 -23.71
CA ALA A 181 3.19 -21.94 -23.87
C ALA A 181 3.98 -22.46 -22.67
N LEU A 182 3.37 -22.38 -21.48
CA LEU A 182 3.97 -22.79 -20.20
C LEU A 182 3.61 -24.25 -19.79
N GLY A 183 2.70 -24.90 -20.54
CA GLY A 183 2.28 -26.28 -20.23
C GLY A 183 1.50 -26.40 -18.94
N CYS A 184 0.73 -25.40 -18.55
CA CYS A 184 -0.08 -25.36 -17.35
C CYS A 184 -1.55 -25.01 -17.67
N GLN A 185 -2.41 -25.01 -16.66
CA GLN A 185 -3.80 -24.57 -16.82
C GLN A 185 -3.90 -23.03 -16.68
N MET A 186 -4.99 -22.45 -17.15
CA MET A 186 -5.20 -20.98 -17.05
C MET A 186 -5.28 -20.54 -15.57
N GLU A 187 -5.90 -21.37 -14.75
CA GLU A 187 -6.07 -21.19 -13.32
C GLU A 187 -4.72 -21.09 -12.58
N ASP A 188 -3.69 -21.77 -13.08
CA ASP A 188 -2.34 -21.73 -12.51
C ASP A 188 -1.64 -20.38 -12.70
N LEU A 189 -2.16 -19.53 -13.59
CA LEU A 189 -1.63 -18.19 -13.88
C LEU A 189 -2.39 -17.06 -13.19
N LEU A 190 -3.62 -17.34 -12.73
CA LEU A 190 -4.46 -16.34 -12.09
C LEU A 190 -4.00 -16.05 -10.66
N GLU A 191 -4.11 -14.79 -10.24
CA GLU A 191 -3.80 -14.36 -8.88
C GLU A 191 -5.10 -14.41 -8.05
N TYR A 192 -5.19 -15.34 -7.11
CA TYR A 192 -6.33 -15.45 -6.18
C TYR A 192 -6.01 -14.73 -4.87
N ASP A 193 -6.99 -14.06 -4.31
CA ASP A 193 -6.96 -13.67 -2.91
C ASP A 193 -7.26 -14.91 -2.05
N SER A 194 -6.31 -15.30 -1.23
CA SER A 194 -6.41 -16.47 -0.35
C SER A 194 -7.53 -16.39 0.71
N GLY A 195 -8.38 -15.37 0.65
CA GLY A 195 -9.57 -15.22 1.47
C GLY A 195 -10.88 -15.70 0.83
N GLU A 196 -10.88 -16.04 -0.47
CA GLU A 196 -12.12 -16.44 -1.18
C GLU A 196 -12.27 -17.96 -1.39
N VAL A 197 -11.32 -18.77 -0.91
CA VAL A 197 -11.30 -20.23 -1.20
C VAL A 197 -11.87 -21.07 -0.05
N GLU A 198 -12.17 -20.50 1.13
CA GLU A 198 -12.67 -21.31 2.26
C GLU A 198 -14.20 -21.45 2.34
N ASP A 199 -15.00 -20.77 1.51
CA ASP A 199 -16.46 -20.82 1.57
C ASP A 199 -17.15 -21.57 0.40
N SER A 200 -16.43 -22.43 -0.32
CA SER A 200 -17.02 -23.17 -1.46
C SER A 200 -16.68 -24.67 -1.45
N ILE A 201 -16.89 -25.35 -0.31
CA ILE A 201 -17.00 -26.82 -0.27
C ILE A 201 -18.10 -27.22 0.71
#